data_2c113cd472dd5d89dfad6818ff025a1a
#
_entry.id   2c113cd472dd5d89dfad6818ff025a1a
#
_cell.length_a   1.000
_cell.length_b   1.000
_cell.length_c   1.000
_cell.angle_alpha   90.00
_cell.angle_beta   90.00
_cell.angle_gamma   90.00
#
_symmetry.space_group_name_H-M   'P 1'
#
loop_
_entity.id
_entity.type
_entity.pdbx_description
1 polymer ?
#
loop_
_entity_poly.entity_id
_entity_poly.type
_entity_poly.pdbx_seq_one_letter_code
_entity_poly.pdbx_strand_id
1 'polypeptide(L)'
;LIRASVAVEGRSMTLYEEVHPQSSATSLTVHQAFLTQLATMLPPACVPILITDAGFRGVWFRLVNRMGWYWIGRIRNRDRVSLANNDTWVGCKTLYALATGTAKSLGQYNYVRNHPVPCRLVLIKRIKRDRHKKSKLGKLVHSSRSLKNARAQREPWLLAVSPKLDHLSAQAAVAVY
;
A
#
# COMPACT_ATOMS: atom_id res chain seq x y z
N LEU A 1 -10.54 1.13 12.92
CA LEU A 1 -10.55 -0.28 12.58
C LEU A 1 -9.26 -0.63 11.86
N ILE A 2 -8.55 -1.64 12.36
CA ILE A 2 -7.47 -2.34 11.66
C ILE A 2 -7.98 -3.75 11.40
N ARG A 3 -7.81 -4.24 10.16
CA ARG A 3 -8.32 -5.55 9.75
C ARG A 3 -7.28 -6.26 8.89
N ALA A 4 -6.98 -7.50 9.24
CA ALA A 4 -6.29 -8.46 8.38
C ALA A 4 -7.32 -9.37 7.70
N SER A 5 -7.19 -9.50 6.40
CA SER A 5 -8.06 -10.37 5.61
C SER A 5 -7.22 -11.10 4.56
N VAL A 6 -7.64 -12.31 4.21
CA VAL A 6 -7.07 -13.06 3.09
C VAL A 6 -8.01 -13.00 1.89
N ALA A 7 -7.46 -12.85 0.71
CA ALA A 7 -8.21 -12.92 -0.53
C ALA A 7 -8.40 -14.40 -0.94
N VAL A 8 -9.65 -14.83 -1.01
CA VAL A 8 -10.01 -16.20 -1.42
C VAL A 8 -11.06 -16.08 -2.52
N GLU A 9 -10.75 -16.55 -3.72
CA GLU A 9 -11.65 -16.59 -4.88
C GLU A 9 -12.40 -15.27 -5.14
N GLY A 10 -11.66 -14.15 -5.07
CA GLY A 10 -12.22 -12.81 -5.30
C GLY A 10 -13.04 -12.24 -4.13
N ARG A 11 -13.10 -12.94 -3.00
CA ARG A 11 -13.70 -12.48 -1.74
C ARG A 11 -12.63 -12.16 -0.71
N SER A 12 -12.97 -11.30 0.25
CA SER A 12 -12.12 -10.99 1.38
C SER A 12 -12.63 -11.71 2.62
N MET A 13 -11.86 -12.66 3.16
CA MET A 13 -12.12 -13.32 4.43
C MET A 13 -11.36 -12.63 5.54
N THR A 14 -12.07 -12.12 6.53
CA THR A 14 -11.43 -11.51 7.71
C THR A 14 -10.82 -12.60 8.58
N LEU A 15 -9.52 -12.47 8.85
CA LEU A 15 -8.80 -13.31 9.80
C LEU A 15 -8.83 -12.71 11.21
N TYR A 16 -8.59 -11.39 11.27
CA TYR A 16 -8.51 -10.68 12.55
C TYR A 16 -8.86 -9.21 12.37
N GLU A 17 -9.54 -8.62 13.33
CA GLU A 17 -9.81 -7.19 13.35
C GLU A 17 -9.85 -6.59 14.74
N GLU A 18 -9.46 -5.34 14.85
CA GLU A 18 -9.52 -4.55 16.07
C GLU A 18 -10.13 -3.18 15.79
N VAL A 19 -10.94 -2.71 16.74
CA VAL A 19 -11.52 -1.38 16.72
C VAL A 19 -10.76 -0.47 17.67
N HIS A 20 -10.19 0.60 17.15
CA HIS A 20 -9.48 1.61 17.93
C HIS A 20 -10.03 3.00 17.68
N PRO A 21 -9.89 3.95 18.62
CA PRO A 21 -10.15 5.36 18.37
C PRO A 21 -9.33 5.86 17.17
N GLN A 22 -9.85 6.83 16.43
CA GLN A 22 -9.15 7.39 15.26
C GLN A 22 -7.79 8.01 15.63
N SER A 23 -7.63 8.53 16.85
CA SER A 23 -6.37 9.03 17.38
C SER A 23 -5.26 7.98 17.41
N SER A 24 -5.61 6.71 17.49
CA SER A 24 -4.66 5.58 17.53
C SER A 24 -4.31 5.02 16.15
N ALA A 25 -4.87 5.57 15.07
CA ALA A 25 -4.70 5.04 13.71
C ALA A 25 -3.25 4.96 13.22
N THR A 26 -2.34 5.74 13.81
CA THR A 26 -0.90 5.74 13.48
C THR A 26 -0.02 5.29 14.64
N SER A 27 -0.61 4.77 15.71
CA SER A 27 0.11 4.32 16.91
C SER A 27 0.99 3.12 16.61
N LEU A 28 2.29 3.26 16.89
CA LEU A 28 3.26 2.18 16.75
C LEU A 28 2.90 0.98 17.64
N THR A 29 2.51 1.25 18.89
CA THR A 29 2.13 0.23 19.89
C THR A 29 0.93 -0.57 19.41
N VAL A 30 -0.11 0.10 18.91
CA VAL A 30 -1.31 -0.58 18.37
C VAL A 30 -0.95 -1.43 17.15
N HIS A 31 -0.17 -0.91 16.22
CA HIS A 31 0.26 -1.68 15.05
C HIS A 31 1.12 -2.89 15.43
N GLN A 32 2.00 -2.74 16.41
CA GLN A 32 2.84 -3.85 16.89
C GLN A 32 2.00 -4.91 17.59
N ALA A 33 1.10 -4.53 18.49
CA ALA A 33 0.18 -5.46 19.17
C ALA A 33 -0.67 -6.23 18.14
N PHE A 34 -1.26 -5.53 17.18
CA PHE A 34 -2.05 -6.13 16.10
C PHE A 34 -1.26 -7.17 15.30
N LEU A 35 -0.03 -6.85 14.88
CA LEU A 35 0.81 -7.78 14.13
C LEU A 35 1.26 -8.97 14.98
N THR A 36 1.58 -8.75 16.25
CA THR A 36 1.94 -9.82 17.18
C THR A 36 0.77 -10.80 17.37
N GLN A 37 -0.44 -10.27 17.56
CA GLN A 37 -1.64 -11.10 17.67
C GLN A 37 -1.95 -11.84 16.37
N LEU A 38 -1.82 -11.17 15.22
CA LEU A 38 -1.99 -11.83 13.92
C LEU A 38 -0.99 -12.98 13.74
N ALA A 39 0.24 -12.83 14.21
CA ALA A 39 1.26 -13.88 14.11
C ALA A 39 0.87 -15.16 14.85
N THR A 40 0.17 -15.06 16.01
CA THR A 40 -0.29 -16.24 16.74
C THR A 40 -1.39 -17.02 16.02
N MET A 41 -2.05 -16.41 15.05
CA MET A 41 -3.14 -17.02 14.28
C MET A 41 -2.67 -17.67 12.98
N LEU A 42 -1.44 -17.39 12.57
CA LEU A 42 -0.87 -17.94 11.34
C LEU A 42 -0.14 -19.27 11.63
N PRO A 43 -0.12 -20.22 10.69
CA PRO A 43 0.70 -21.40 10.82
C PRO A 43 2.18 -21.08 11.09
N PRO A 44 2.92 -21.85 11.90
CA PRO A 44 4.29 -21.53 12.29
C PRO A 44 5.28 -21.29 11.14
N ALA A 45 5.09 -21.97 10.02
CA ALA A 45 5.93 -21.84 8.81
C ALA A 45 5.41 -20.76 7.83
N CYS A 46 4.33 -20.06 8.15
CA CYS A 46 3.72 -19.08 7.26
C CYS A 46 4.50 -17.76 7.28
N VAL A 47 4.96 -17.34 6.12
CA VAL A 47 5.53 -15.99 5.90
C VAL A 47 4.57 -15.20 5.01
N PRO A 48 3.70 -14.35 5.59
CA PRO A 48 2.69 -13.64 4.82
C PRO A 48 3.28 -12.49 4.00
N ILE A 49 2.62 -12.19 2.88
CA ILE A 49 2.80 -10.92 2.16
C ILE A 49 1.68 -9.98 2.58
N LEU A 50 1.99 -8.94 3.33
CA LEU A 50 1.00 -7.96 3.77
C LEU A 50 0.75 -6.91 2.69
N ILE A 51 -0.48 -6.84 2.21
CA ILE A 51 -0.91 -5.86 1.23
C ILE A 51 -1.60 -4.71 1.95
N THR A 52 -1.11 -3.48 1.73
CA THR A 52 -1.63 -2.31 2.46
C THR A 52 -1.94 -1.14 1.53
N ASP A 53 -2.96 -0.40 1.88
CA ASP A 53 -3.29 0.86 1.22
C ASP A 53 -2.33 2.01 1.63
N ALA A 54 -2.57 3.20 1.12
CA ALA A 54 -1.75 4.38 1.41
C ALA A 54 -1.93 4.96 2.83
N GLY A 55 -2.71 4.33 3.68
CA GLY A 55 -2.84 4.68 5.10
C GLY A 55 -1.66 4.20 5.95
N PHE A 56 -1.03 3.12 5.52
CA PHE A 56 0.13 2.54 6.19
C PHE A 56 1.44 3.16 5.67
N ARG A 57 2.38 3.43 6.57
CA ARG A 57 3.60 4.19 6.26
C ARG A 57 4.87 3.46 6.70
N GLY A 58 6.02 4.11 6.54
CA GLY A 58 7.34 3.54 6.82
C GLY A 58 7.47 2.84 8.17
N VAL A 59 6.82 3.34 9.22
CA VAL A 59 6.79 2.69 10.54
C VAL A 59 6.19 1.29 10.47
N TRP A 60 5.08 1.13 9.76
CA TRP A 60 4.43 -0.16 9.54
C TRP A 60 5.35 -1.13 8.79
N PHE A 61 5.95 -0.69 7.70
CA PHE A 61 6.84 -1.56 6.91
C PHE A 61 8.07 -2.01 7.69
N ARG A 62 8.60 -1.14 8.58
CA ARG A 62 9.69 -1.54 9.48
C ARG A 62 9.24 -2.59 10.50
N LEU A 63 8.01 -2.49 11.03
CA LEU A 63 7.44 -3.53 11.91
C LEU A 63 7.35 -4.86 11.17
N VAL A 64 6.76 -4.87 9.97
CA VAL A 64 6.61 -6.07 9.14
C VAL A 64 7.97 -6.68 8.81
N ASN A 65 8.97 -5.87 8.47
CA ASN A 65 10.33 -6.33 8.24
C ASN A 65 10.98 -6.98 9.48
N ARG A 66 10.74 -6.43 10.69
CA ARG A 66 11.25 -7.02 11.95
C ARG A 66 10.65 -8.40 12.25
N MET A 67 9.41 -8.65 11.81
CA MET A 67 8.78 -9.96 11.91
C MET A 67 9.27 -10.96 10.86
N GLY A 68 10.15 -10.56 9.97
CA GLY A 68 10.60 -11.39 8.86
C GLY A 68 9.60 -11.50 7.71
N TRP A 69 8.48 -10.82 7.78
CA TRP A 69 7.38 -10.88 6.81
C TRP A 69 7.64 -9.99 5.60
N TYR A 70 6.84 -10.20 4.54
CA TYR A 70 6.91 -9.46 3.29
C TYR A 70 5.76 -8.46 3.18
N TRP A 71 5.92 -7.45 2.35
CA TRP A 71 4.88 -6.44 2.19
C TRP A 71 4.89 -5.80 0.79
N ILE A 72 3.69 -5.39 0.36
CA ILE A 72 3.48 -4.51 -0.78
C ILE A 72 2.53 -3.40 -0.30
N GLY A 73 2.97 -2.15 -0.36
CA GLY A 73 2.19 -1.01 0.10
C GLY A 73 2.05 0.06 -0.95
N ARG A 74 0.86 0.65 -1.06
CA ARG A 74 0.68 1.83 -1.91
C ARG A 74 1.24 3.06 -1.21
N ILE A 75 2.08 3.81 -1.90
CA ILE A 75 2.61 5.10 -1.43
C ILE A 75 2.07 6.24 -2.29
N ARG A 76 1.92 7.44 -1.72
CA ARG A 76 1.23 8.56 -2.38
C ARG A 76 1.87 9.90 -2.04
N ASN A 77 1.52 10.86 -2.83
CA ASN A 77 1.74 12.33 -2.87
C ASN A 77 2.68 12.98 -1.85
N ARG A 78 2.48 12.74 -0.55
CA ARG A 78 3.25 13.40 0.52
C ARG A 78 4.51 12.66 0.89
N ASP A 79 4.61 11.43 0.40
CA ASP A 79 5.75 10.59 0.69
C ASP A 79 6.92 10.98 -0.19
N ARG A 80 8.11 10.85 0.36
CA ARG A 80 9.36 11.10 -0.36
C ARG A 80 10.11 9.80 -0.55
N VAL A 81 10.79 9.70 -1.68
CA VAL A 81 11.62 8.58 -2.06
C VAL A 81 12.95 9.09 -2.63
N SER A 82 14.00 8.29 -2.48
CA SER A 82 15.29 8.50 -3.17
C SER A 82 15.72 7.20 -3.82
N LEU A 83 16.45 7.28 -4.92
CA LEU A 83 17.14 6.10 -5.47
C LEU A 83 18.06 5.51 -4.39
N ALA A 84 18.22 4.18 -4.37
CA ALA A 84 18.98 3.49 -3.30
C ALA A 84 20.40 4.06 -3.08
N ASN A 85 21.04 4.53 -4.14
CA ASN A 85 22.42 5.05 -4.12
C ASN A 85 22.47 6.58 -4.31
N ASN A 86 21.41 7.31 -3.98
CA ASN A 86 21.33 8.75 -4.18
C ASN A 86 20.62 9.41 -2.99
N ASP A 87 21.21 10.47 -2.46
CA ASP A 87 20.64 11.23 -1.34
C ASP A 87 19.60 12.27 -1.76
N THR A 88 19.28 12.35 -3.05
CA THR A 88 18.27 13.27 -3.57
C THR A 88 16.86 12.73 -3.33
N TRP A 89 16.12 13.38 -2.42
CA TRP A 89 14.77 13.00 -2.05
C TRP A 89 13.73 13.75 -2.87
N VAL A 90 12.94 13.02 -3.65
CA VAL A 90 11.85 13.56 -4.47
C VAL A 90 10.49 13.14 -3.94
N GLY A 91 9.45 13.90 -4.24
CA GLY A 91 8.08 13.50 -3.91
C GLY A 91 7.60 12.38 -4.84
N CYS A 92 6.87 11.41 -4.31
CA CYS A 92 6.31 10.30 -5.11
C CYS A 92 5.56 10.77 -6.37
N LYS A 93 4.92 11.94 -6.29
CA LYS A 93 4.14 12.50 -7.40
C LYS A 93 4.99 12.78 -8.64
N THR A 94 6.27 13.10 -8.48
CA THR A 94 7.17 13.35 -9.64
C THR A 94 7.35 12.11 -10.50
N LEU A 95 7.26 10.92 -9.90
CA LEU A 95 7.37 9.66 -10.62
C LEU A 95 6.13 9.31 -11.45
N TYR A 96 5.00 9.95 -11.18
CA TYR A 96 3.74 9.64 -11.89
C TYR A 96 3.78 9.92 -13.38
N ALA A 97 4.66 10.83 -13.84
CA ALA A 97 4.88 11.09 -15.24
C ALA A 97 5.41 9.87 -16.02
N LEU A 98 6.07 8.94 -15.31
CA LEU A 98 6.63 7.72 -15.89
C LEU A 98 5.61 6.58 -16.02
N ALA A 99 4.36 6.79 -15.56
CA ALA A 99 3.35 5.74 -15.50
C ALA A 99 2.77 5.41 -16.87
N THR A 100 2.74 4.11 -17.19
CA THR A 100 2.13 3.56 -18.39
C THR A 100 1.01 2.58 -18.03
N GLY A 101 0.25 2.11 -19.01
CA GLY A 101 -0.79 1.08 -18.81
C GLY A 101 -0.22 -0.28 -18.42
N THR A 102 1.08 -0.51 -18.63
CA THR A 102 1.80 -1.72 -18.24
C THR A 102 2.57 -1.44 -16.95
N ALA A 103 2.61 -2.41 -16.05
CA ALA A 103 3.37 -2.30 -14.80
C ALA A 103 4.87 -2.20 -15.09
N LYS A 104 5.53 -1.21 -14.49
CA LYS A 104 6.95 -0.93 -14.68
C LYS A 104 7.67 -0.93 -13.33
N SER A 105 8.77 -1.66 -13.24
CA SER A 105 9.71 -1.52 -12.13
C SER A 105 10.55 -0.26 -12.34
N LEU A 106 10.63 0.58 -11.32
CA LEU A 106 11.49 1.78 -11.31
C LEU A 106 12.86 1.50 -10.66
N GLY A 107 13.08 0.27 -10.13
CA GLY A 107 14.30 -0.11 -9.45
C GLY A 107 14.22 0.06 -7.93
N GLN A 108 15.39 0.03 -7.28
CA GLN A 108 15.53 0.10 -5.83
C GLN A 108 15.53 1.54 -5.34
N TYR A 109 14.75 1.78 -4.32
CA TYR A 109 14.54 3.08 -3.69
C TYR A 109 14.57 2.98 -2.18
N ASN A 110 14.80 4.11 -1.53
CA ASN A 110 14.55 4.33 -0.11
C ASN A 110 13.24 5.10 0.04
N TYR A 111 12.35 4.62 0.87
CA TYR A 111 11.06 5.22 1.19
C TYR A 111 11.13 5.90 2.55
N VAL A 112 10.64 7.14 2.66
CA VAL A 112 10.67 8.01 3.85
C VAL A 112 12.09 8.45 4.25
N ARG A 113 12.30 9.77 4.33
CA ARG A 113 13.60 10.35 4.64
C ARG A 113 14.10 10.03 6.07
N ASN A 114 13.18 10.08 7.05
CA ASN A 114 13.51 9.72 8.44
C ASN A 114 13.38 8.21 8.62
N HIS A 115 14.50 7.55 8.91
CA HIS A 115 14.59 6.09 9.00
C HIS A 115 14.15 5.40 7.70
N PRO A 116 14.96 5.50 6.65
CA PRO A 116 14.63 4.99 5.33
C PRO A 116 14.26 3.51 5.33
N VAL A 117 13.26 3.18 4.52
CA VAL A 117 12.84 1.78 4.29
C VAL A 117 13.24 1.41 2.87
N PRO A 118 14.22 0.52 2.68
CA PRO A 118 14.56 0.02 1.35
C PRO A 118 13.35 -0.69 0.72
N CYS A 119 13.11 -0.40 -0.55
CA CYS A 119 12.03 -1.01 -1.30
C CYS A 119 12.30 -0.95 -2.80
N ARG A 120 11.67 -1.82 -3.54
CA ARG A 120 11.56 -1.67 -5.00
C ARG A 120 10.27 -0.90 -5.32
N LEU A 121 10.33 0.07 -6.21
CA LEU A 121 9.15 0.78 -6.67
C LEU A 121 8.58 0.16 -7.95
N VAL A 122 7.27 -0.05 -7.95
CA VAL A 122 6.50 -0.50 -9.11
C VAL A 122 5.41 0.52 -9.41
N LEU A 123 5.31 0.92 -10.68
CA LEU A 123 4.39 1.97 -11.12
C LEU A 123 3.48 1.46 -12.24
N ILE A 124 2.18 1.78 -12.16
CA ILE A 124 1.19 1.48 -13.19
C ILE A 124 0.09 2.55 -13.22
N LYS A 125 -0.36 2.90 -14.40
CA LYS A 125 -1.56 3.70 -14.62
C LYS A 125 -2.70 2.80 -15.05
N ARG A 126 -3.59 2.45 -14.13
CA ARG A 126 -4.72 1.59 -14.45
C ARG A 126 -5.77 2.31 -15.28
N ILE A 127 -6.40 1.60 -16.19
CA ILE A 127 -7.54 2.08 -16.95
C ILE A 127 -8.65 2.43 -15.96
N LYS A 128 -9.26 3.60 -16.15
CA LYS A 128 -10.41 4.02 -15.37
C LYS A 128 -11.53 2.97 -15.48
N ARG A 129 -11.97 2.47 -14.35
CA ARG A 129 -13.29 1.90 -14.25
C ARG A 129 -14.20 3.06 -13.83
N ASP A 130 -15.16 3.45 -14.68
CA ASP A 130 -16.10 4.56 -14.41
C ASP A 130 -17.00 4.25 -13.23
N ARG A 131 -16.39 4.24 -12.02
CA ARG A 131 -17.12 4.11 -10.76
C ARG A 131 -17.55 5.49 -10.30
N HIS A 132 -18.77 5.86 -10.62
CA HIS A 132 -19.39 7.05 -10.08
C HIS A 132 -20.24 6.69 -8.88
N LYS A 133 -20.13 7.49 -7.80
CA LYS A 133 -21.06 7.36 -6.67
C LYS A 133 -22.46 7.77 -7.16
N LYS A 134 -23.40 6.86 -7.06
CA LYS A 134 -24.81 7.12 -7.34
C LYS A 134 -25.56 7.39 -6.03
N SER A 135 -26.56 8.26 -6.07
CA SER A 135 -27.56 8.45 -5.01
C SER A 135 -28.45 7.20 -4.90
N LYS A 136 -29.30 7.13 -3.88
CA LYS A 136 -30.31 6.09 -3.74
C LYS A 136 -31.27 6.02 -4.96
N LEU A 137 -31.44 7.14 -5.68
CA LEU A 137 -32.25 7.26 -6.89
C LEU A 137 -31.45 7.03 -8.20
N GLY A 138 -30.23 6.50 -8.12
CA GLY A 138 -29.41 6.20 -9.29
C GLY A 138 -28.73 7.41 -9.95
N LYS A 139 -28.95 8.65 -9.50
CA LYS A 139 -28.34 9.87 -10.05
C LYS A 139 -26.88 10.01 -9.60
N LEU A 140 -26.03 10.58 -10.47
CA LEU A 140 -24.62 10.85 -10.14
C LEU A 140 -24.51 11.87 -8.99
N VAL A 141 -23.64 11.57 -8.02
CA VAL A 141 -23.38 12.45 -6.87
C VAL A 141 -22.17 13.33 -7.19
N HIS A 142 -22.37 14.65 -7.22
CA HIS A 142 -21.36 15.66 -7.49
C HIS A 142 -20.84 16.37 -6.24
N SER A 143 -20.93 15.74 -5.04
CA SER A 143 -20.35 16.33 -3.84
C SER A 143 -18.83 16.50 -3.97
N SER A 144 -18.27 17.52 -3.29
CA SER A 144 -16.81 17.78 -3.28
C SER A 144 -16.00 16.55 -2.86
N ARG A 145 -16.52 15.74 -1.94
CA ARG A 145 -15.93 14.47 -1.51
C ARG A 145 -15.94 13.43 -2.65
N SER A 146 -17.04 13.32 -3.40
CA SER A 146 -17.15 12.42 -4.55
C SER A 146 -16.19 12.81 -5.67
N LEU A 147 -16.07 14.11 -5.97
CA LEU A 147 -15.13 14.64 -6.95
C LEU A 147 -13.66 14.42 -6.52
N LYS A 148 -13.35 14.62 -5.24
CA LYS A 148 -12.01 14.32 -4.68
C LYS A 148 -11.66 12.84 -4.82
N ASN A 149 -12.59 11.95 -4.51
CA ASN A 149 -12.41 10.51 -4.67
C ASN A 149 -12.21 10.12 -6.13
N ALA A 150 -13.00 10.68 -7.05
CA ALA A 150 -12.85 10.46 -8.49
C ALA A 150 -11.48 10.93 -9.02
N ARG A 151 -10.96 12.07 -8.53
CA ARG A 151 -9.60 12.53 -8.84
C ARG A 151 -8.53 11.58 -8.30
N ALA A 152 -8.69 11.11 -7.06
CA ALA A 152 -7.76 10.16 -6.43
C ALA A 152 -7.69 8.79 -7.16
N GLN A 153 -8.78 8.38 -7.80
CA GLN A 153 -8.82 7.15 -8.62
C GLN A 153 -8.06 7.29 -9.96
N ARG A 154 -7.79 8.53 -10.41
CA ARG A 154 -7.02 8.80 -11.62
C ARG A 154 -5.52 8.74 -11.41
N GLU A 155 -5.07 8.79 -10.14
CA GLU A 155 -3.65 8.74 -9.84
C GLU A 155 -3.08 7.36 -10.17
N PRO A 156 -1.89 7.31 -10.76
CA PRO A 156 -1.17 6.05 -10.92
C PRO A 156 -1.00 5.34 -9.59
N TRP A 157 -0.90 4.04 -9.64
CA TRP A 157 -0.51 3.25 -8.49
C TRP A 157 1.01 3.20 -8.42
N LEU A 158 1.56 3.76 -7.38
CA LEU A 158 2.95 3.61 -7.01
C LEU A 158 3.00 2.66 -5.80
N LEU A 159 3.54 1.48 -6.02
CA LEU A 159 3.68 0.44 -5.02
C LEU A 159 5.12 0.39 -4.55
N ALA A 160 5.31 0.42 -3.24
CA ALA A 160 6.57 0.07 -2.61
C ALA A 160 6.50 -1.42 -2.26
N VAL A 161 7.48 -2.17 -2.70
CA VAL A 161 7.55 -3.63 -2.60
C VAL A 161 8.75 -4.01 -1.74
N SER A 162 8.57 -4.89 -0.77
CA SER A 162 9.65 -5.41 0.07
C SER A 162 10.79 -5.94 -0.79
N PRO A 163 12.07 -5.65 -0.48
CA PRO A 163 13.22 -6.17 -1.23
C PRO A 163 13.25 -7.71 -1.31
N LYS A 164 12.71 -8.37 -0.30
CA LYS A 164 12.59 -9.85 -0.28
C LYS A 164 11.67 -10.41 -1.37
N LEU A 165 10.88 -9.56 -2.06
CA LEU A 165 10.01 -9.90 -3.18
C LEU A 165 10.58 -9.46 -4.54
N ASP A 166 11.89 -9.26 -4.65
CA ASP A 166 12.52 -8.83 -5.90
C ASP A 166 12.40 -9.86 -7.04
N HIS A 167 12.17 -11.11 -6.70
CA HIS A 167 11.87 -12.18 -7.66
C HIS A 167 10.52 -12.02 -8.36
N LEU A 168 9.58 -11.25 -7.80
CA LEU A 168 8.30 -10.98 -8.45
C LEU A 168 8.49 -9.99 -9.59
N SER A 169 7.92 -10.29 -10.75
CA SER A 169 7.82 -9.29 -11.82
C SER A 169 6.98 -8.09 -11.39
N ALA A 170 7.14 -6.94 -12.04
CA ALA A 170 6.29 -5.77 -11.77
C ALA A 170 4.80 -6.08 -11.95
N GLN A 171 4.46 -6.88 -12.98
CA GLN A 171 3.09 -7.30 -13.23
C GLN A 171 2.55 -8.23 -12.13
N ALA A 172 3.37 -9.17 -11.64
CA ALA A 172 3.00 -10.04 -10.53
C ALA A 172 2.76 -9.24 -9.24
N ALA A 173 3.63 -8.27 -8.92
CA ALA A 173 3.44 -7.40 -7.75
C ALA A 173 2.12 -6.59 -7.82
N VAL A 174 1.73 -6.14 -9.02
CA VAL A 174 0.43 -5.46 -9.24
C VAL A 174 -0.74 -6.42 -9.16
N ALA A 175 -0.59 -7.67 -9.59
CA ALA A 175 -1.65 -8.69 -9.52
C ALA A 175 -1.94 -9.13 -8.08
N VAL A 176 -0.90 -9.19 -7.25
CA VAL A 176 -1.01 -9.49 -5.81
C VAL A 176 -1.66 -8.33 -5.05
N TYR A 177 -1.41 -7.05 -5.46
CA TYR A 177 -2.01 -5.86 -4.87
C TYR A 177 -3.46 -5.65 -5.33
#